data_2b08d1fd3407bc15234dd43bc6f7028d
#
_entry.id   2b08d1fd3407bc15234dd43bc6f7028d
#
_cell.length_a   1.000
_cell.length_b   1.000
_cell.length_c   1.000
_cell.angle_alpha   90.00
_cell.angle_beta   90.00
_cell.angle_gamma   90.00
#
_symmetry.space_group_name_H-M   'P 1'
#
loop_
_entity.id
_entity.type
_entity.pdbx_description
1 polymer ?
#
loop_
_entity_poly.entity_id
_entity_poly.type
_entity_poly.pdbx_seq_one_letter_code
_entity_poly.pdbx_strand_id
1 'polypeptide(L)'
;MGDDPVLHILTAQSDAAKRGALAVWTVYDRPDDYPYGFVARMVEVASGGTTTPTSMVLTGELAGIRRVLAKARRIRLDRKPGDAPQVVESWL
;
A
#
# COMPACT_ATOMS: atom_id res chain seq x y z
N MET A 1 3.84 -21.67 11.36
CA MET A 1 3.51 -21.21 10.04
C MET A 1 3.70 -19.70 9.96
N GLY A 2 4.55 -19.24 9.09
CA GLY A 2 4.78 -17.81 8.92
C GLY A 2 3.62 -17.13 8.19
N ASP A 3 3.52 -15.84 8.36
CA ASP A 3 2.55 -15.03 7.64
C ASP A 3 3.00 -14.85 6.20
N ASP A 4 2.06 -14.99 5.28
CA ASP A 4 2.30 -14.71 3.87
C ASP A 4 1.79 -13.31 3.56
N PRO A 5 2.67 -12.31 3.35
CA PRO A 5 2.24 -10.95 3.09
C PRO A 5 1.40 -10.81 1.81
N VAL A 6 1.67 -11.63 0.80
CA VAL A 6 0.87 -11.60 -0.44
C VAL A 6 -0.56 -12.04 -0.14
N LEU A 7 -0.72 -13.11 0.64
CA LEU A 7 -2.05 -13.58 1.02
C LEU A 7 -2.81 -12.54 1.84
N HIS A 8 -2.15 -11.88 2.78
CA HIS A 8 -2.76 -10.81 3.57
C HIS A 8 -3.22 -9.65 2.69
N ILE A 9 -2.44 -9.27 1.69
CA ILE A 9 -2.80 -8.20 0.76
C ILE A 9 -4.01 -8.60 -0.07
N LEU A 10 -4.04 -9.84 -0.59
CA LEU A 10 -5.17 -10.34 -1.39
C LEU A 10 -6.45 -10.38 -0.56
N THR A 11 -6.35 -10.81 0.70
CA THR A 11 -7.49 -10.85 1.62
C THR A 11 -8.01 -9.44 1.90
N ALA A 12 -7.12 -8.50 2.22
CA ALA A 12 -7.49 -7.12 2.50
C ALA A 12 -8.15 -6.46 1.28
N GLN A 13 -7.63 -6.76 0.08
CA GLN A 13 -8.18 -6.26 -1.17
C GLN A 13 -9.59 -6.81 -1.43
N SER A 14 -9.80 -8.11 -1.18
CA SER A 14 -11.10 -8.75 -1.29
C SER A 14 -12.09 -8.15 -0.30
N ASP A 15 -11.66 -7.92 0.94
CA ASP A 15 -12.53 -7.34 1.97
C ASP A 15 -12.90 -5.89 1.62
N ALA A 16 -11.98 -5.11 1.08
CA ALA A 16 -12.27 -3.75 0.61
C ALA A 16 -13.32 -3.79 -0.51
N ALA A 17 -13.17 -4.70 -1.47
CA ALA A 17 -14.12 -4.85 -2.58
C ALA A 17 -15.52 -5.19 -2.08
N LYS A 18 -15.64 -6.03 -1.04
CA LYS A 18 -16.93 -6.35 -0.43
C LYS A 18 -17.62 -5.13 0.17
N ARG A 19 -16.85 -4.12 0.57
CA ARG A 19 -17.36 -2.84 1.09
C ARG A 19 -17.54 -1.79 0.00
N GLY A 20 -17.35 -2.16 -1.27
CA GLY A 20 -17.43 -1.23 -2.38
C GLY A 20 -16.27 -0.24 -2.43
N ALA A 21 -15.12 -0.62 -1.88
CA ALA A 21 -13.94 0.24 -1.82
C ALA A 21 -12.78 -0.34 -2.63
N LEU A 22 -11.86 0.55 -3.03
CA LEU A 22 -10.62 0.19 -3.71
C LEU A 22 -9.47 0.26 -2.71
N ALA A 23 -8.66 -0.79 -2.64
CA ALA A 23 -7.44 -0.79 -1.83
C ALA A 23 -6.33 -0.08 -2.59
N VAL A 24 -5.74 0.94 -1.97
CA VAL A 24 -4.64 1.71 -2.55
C VAL A 24 -3.46 1.66 -1.58
N TRP A 25 -2.29 1.31 -2.10
CA TRP A 25 -1.04 1.29 -1.32
C TRP A 25 -0.20 2.50 -1.72
N THR A 26 0.32 3.21 -0.72
CA THR A 26 1.25 4.31 -0.94
C THR A 26 2.58 3.94 -0.30
N VAL A 27 3.66 4.04 -1.06
CA VAL A 27 5.01 3.72 -0.59
C VAL A 27 5.72 5.01 -0.21
N TYR A 28 6.29 5.03 1.00
CA TYR A 28 7.00 6.17 1.56
C TYR A 28 8.46 5.82 1.78
N ASP A 29 9.35 6.77 1.51
CA ASP A 29 10.79 6.67 1.79
C ASP A 29 11.06 7.26 3.16
N ARG A 30 11.38 6.39 4.13
CA ARG A 30 11.78 6.77 5.49
C ARG A 30 10.89 7.87 6.09
N PRO A 31 9.59 7.59 6.27
CA PRO A 31 8.69 8.55 6.91
C PRO A 31 9.11 8.78 8.37
N ASP A 32 8.65 9.88 8.97
CA ASP A 32 9.05 10.27 10.31
C ASP A 32 8.79 9.19 11.37
N ASP A 33 7.71 8.44 11.23
CA ASP A 33 7.36 7.38 12.18
C ASP A 33 8.10 6.05 11.88
N TYR A 34 8.84 5.96 10.78
CA TYR A 34 9.66 4.80 10.46
C TYR A 34 10.89 5.22 9.67
N PRO A 35 11.88 5.86 10.33
CA PRO A 35 13.05 6.44 9.62
C PRO A 35 14.07 5.40 9.16
N TYR A 36 13.83 4.12 9.40
CA TYR A 36 14.79 3.04 9.15
C TYR A 36 14.65 2.41 7.76
N GLY A 37 13.62 2.74 7.02
CA GLY A 37 13.43 2.13 5.70
C GLY A 37 12.18 2.62 5.01
N PHE A 38 11.72 1.83 4.04
CA PHE A 38 10.52 2.14 3.28
C PHE A 38 9.28 1.56 3.96
N VAL A 39 8.16 2.23 3.80
CA VAL A 39 6.88 1.81 4.35
C VAL A 39 5.82 1.91 3.26
N ALA A 40 5.03 0.86 3.09
CA ALA A 40 3.83 0.90 2.25
C ALA A 40 2.62 0.80 3.16
N ARG A 41 1.69 1.75 3.02
CA ARG A 41 0.46 1.80 3.81
C ARG A 41 -0.75 1.65 2.90
N MET A 42 -1.72 0.85 3.35
CA MET A 42 -2.95 0.66 2.60
C MET A 42 -4.05 1.58 3.12
N VAL A 43 -4.76 2.19 2.19
CA VAL A 43 -6.00 2.91 2.48
C VAL A 43 -7.10 2.32 1.62
N GLU A 44 -8.36 2.50 2.05
CA GLU A 44 -9.54 2.13 1.27
C GLU A 44 -10.17 3.40 0.73
N VAL A 45 -10.42 3.42 -0.57
CA VAL A 45 -11.07 4.56 -1.23
C VAL A 45 -12.46 4.13 -1.68
N ALA A 46 -13.49 4.72 -1.09
CA ALA A 46 -14.88 4.44 -1.45
C ALA A 46 -15.25 5.11 -2.76
N SER A 47 -16.37 4.68 -3.36
CA SER A 47 -16.84 5.22 -4.65
C SER A 47 -17.07 6.74 -4.64
N GLY A 48 -17.38 7.32 -3.48
CA GLY A 48 -17.52 8.76 -3.33
C GLY A 48 -16.22 9.53 -3.13
N GLY A 49 -15.07 8.81 -3.15
CA GLY A 49 -13.75 9.42 -2.96
C GLY A 49 -13.30 9.48 -1.50
N THR A 50 -14.13 9.05 -0.55
CA THR A 50 -13.76 9.03 0.87
C THR A 50 -12.62 8.02 1.08
N THR A 51 -11.55 8.48 1.72
CA THR A 51 -10.38 7.67 2.00
C THR A 51 -10.38 7.26 3.47
N THR A 52 -10.24 5.97 3.74
CA THR A 52 -10.19 5.43 5.09
C THR A 52 -8.86 4.72 5.30
N PRO A 53 -8.05 5.15 6.28
CA PRO A 53 -6.82 4.43 6.62
C PRO A 53 -7.12 3.04 7.15
N THR A 54 -6.18 2.11 6.92
CA THR A 54 -6.24 0.76 7.50
C THR A 54 -5.00 0.51 8.34
N SER A 55 -4.99 -0.61 9.06
CA SER A 55 -3.82 -1.03 9.83
C SER A 55 -2.81 -1.81 8.98
N MET A 56 -3.10 -2.05 7.71
CA MET A 56 -2.22 -2.81 6.83
C MET A 56 -0.99 -2.01 6.46
N VAL A 57 0.19 -2.56 6.74
CA VAL A 57 1.47 -1.91 6.47
C VAL A 57 2.51 -2.95 6.08
N LEU A 58 3.36 -2.60 5.13
CA LEU A 58 4.56 -3.35 4.78
C LEU A 58 5.76 -2.47 5.06
N THR A 59 6.81 -3.02 5.65
CA THR A 59 8.05 -2.29 5.93
C THR A 59 9.24 -3.06 5.37
N GLY A 60 10.32 -2.35 5.10
CA GLY A 60 11.56 -2.96 4.66
C GLY A 60 12.24 -2.18 3.54
N GLU A 61 12.93 -2.91 2.68
CA GLU A 61 13.58 -2.32 1.52
C GLU A 61 12.60 -2.20 0.36
N LEU A 62 12.81 -1.18 -0.48
CA LEU A 62 11.92 -0.88 -1.60
C LEU A 62 11.75 -2.08 -2.54
N ALA A 63 12.85 -2.77 -2.86
CA ALA A 63 12.77 -3.93 -3.75
C ALA A 63 11.89 -5.04 -3.17
N GLY A 64 11.95 -5.27 -1.86
CA GLY A 64 11.12 -6.27 -1.18
C GLY A 64 9.64 -5.89 -1.19
N ILE A 65 9.35 -4.63 -0.89
CA ILE A 65 7.97 -4.13 -0.92
C ILE A 65 7.39 -4.26 -2.34
N ARG A 66 8.15 -3.85 -3.34
CA ARG A 66 7.72 -3.94 -4.74
C ARG A 66 7.46 -5.39 -5.16
N ARG A 67 8.31 -6.31 -4.71
CA ARG A 67 8.14 -7.73 -5.02
C ARG A 67 6.82 -8.28 -4.45
N VAL A 68 6.51 -7.94 -3.22
CA VAL A 68 5.28 -8.38 -2.57
C VAL A 68 4.05 -7.80 -3.28
N LEU A 69 4.06 -6.50 -3.55
CA LEU A 69 2.93 -5.84 -4.21
C LEU A 69 2.74 -6.35 -5.64
N ALA A 70 3.83 -6.61 -6.37
CA ALA A 70 3.75 -7.17 -7.72
C ALA A 70 3.16 -8.58 -7.72
N LYS A 71 3.49 -9.41 -6.73
CA LYS A 71 2.93 -10.76 -6.60
C LYS A 71 1.43 -10.72 -6.30
N ALA A 72 0.94 -9.68 -5.68
CA ALA A 72 -0.48 -9.49 -5.43
C ALA A 72 -1.21 -8.91 -6.65
N ARG A 73 -0.55 -8.83 -7.79
CA ARG A 73 -1.10 -8.31 -9.06
C ARG A 73 -1.53 -6.85 -8.96
N ARG A 74 -0.77 -6.07 -8.18
CA ARG A 74 -1.03 -4.65 -8.01
C ARG A 74 -0.43 -3.89 -9.20
N ILE A 75 -1.04 -2.76 -9.54
CA ILE A 75 -0.58 -1.87 -10.60
C ILE A 75 0.17 -0.72 -9.97
N ARG A 76 1.42 -0.51 -10.40
CA ARG A 76 2.24 0.58 -9.89
C ARG A 76 1.94 1.88 -10.62
N LEU A 77 1.79 2.96 -9.86
CA LEU A 77 1.64 4.31 -10.37
C LEU A 77 2.81 5.16 -9.86
N ASP A 78 3.45 5.87 -10.77
CA ASP A 78 4.54 6.76 -10.39
C ASP A 78 4.07 7.91 -9.51
N ARG A 79 4.99 8.48 -8.73
CA ARG A 79 4.74 9.64 -7.91
C ARG A 79 4.23 10.80 -8.76
N LYS A 80 3.22 11.51 -8.22
CA LYS A 80 2.67 12.71 -8.88
C LYS A 80 3.30 13.97 -8.29
N PRO A 81 3.38 15.08 -9.06
CA PRO A 81 3.99 16.32 -8.56
C PRO A 81 3.37 16.87 -7.28
N GLY A 82 2.10 16.60 -6.99
CA GLY A 82 1.44 17.07 -5.78
C GLY A 82 1.62 16.18 -4.56
N ASP A 83 2.28 15.05 -4.69
CA ASP A 83 2.49 14.13 -3.57
C ASP A 83 3.51 14.69 -2.57
N ALA A 84 3.37 14.28 -1.30
CA ALA A 84 4.33 14.64 -0.27
C ALA A 84 5.74 14.17 -0.65
N PRO A 85 6.81 14.87 -0.20
CA PRO A 85 8.18 14.53 -0.61
C PRO A 85 8.60 13.09 -0.33
N GLN A 86 8.07 12.46 0.74
CA GLN A 86 8.43 11.08 1.09
C GLN A 86 7.72 10.05 0.22
N VAL A 87 6.70 10.43 -0.54
CA VAL A 87 5.99 9.48 -1.40
C VAL A 87 6.86 9.06 -2.57
N VAL A 88 7.04 7.75 -2.73
CA VAL A 88 7.81 7.17 -3.83
C VAL A 88 6.90 6.80 -4.99
N GLU A 89 5.79 6.12 -4.69
CA GLU A 89 4.88 5.58 -5.68
C GLU A 89 3.60 5.10 -5.00
N SER A 90 2.60 4.78 -5.80
CA SER A 90 1.36 4.16 -5.32
C SER A 90 1.08 2.88 -6.09
N TRP A 91 0.29 1.99 -5.49
CA TRP A 91 -0.09 0.71 -6.09
C TRP A 91 -1.61 0.52 -5.95
N LEU A 92 -2.22 0.08 -7.03
CA LEU A 92 -3.66 -0.22 -7.09
C LEU A 92 -3.91 -1.71 -7.15
#